data_cd90033a695ef732ba7c06de4d886d23
#
_entry.id   cd90033a695ef732ba7c06de4d886d23
#
_cell.length_a   1.000
_cell.length_b   1.000
_cell.length_c   1.000
_cell.angle_alpha   90.00
_cell.angle_beta   90.00
_cell.angle_gamma   90.00
#
_symmetry.space_group_name_H-M   'P 1'
#
loop_
_entity.id
_entity.type
_entity.pdbx_description
1 polymer ?
#
loop_
_entity_poly.entity_id
_entity_poly.type
_entity_poly.pdbx_seq_one_letter_code
_entity_poly.pdbx_strand_id
1 'polypeptide(L)'
;MKLFIAITLLILIALLIQNKYRGSILFTGLASIYFILDLINYDDFVKGFTNNSLLTLVLLLLVTISLERTVLIDYFSKFIISKSYNKTFLKFGLIVMSTSAFANNTAVVASLMSTIKNNKFHTPSKLLIPLSYFAILGGTLTLVGTSTNLLVNSFVVANGHESLKIFDFFYVGFFIALFGLITLYFTKFLLPDNKASNSDDIEKHLIELKVSTNSKLIGKSVKDNDLRN
;
A
#
# COMPACT_ATOMS: atom_id res chain seq x y z
N MET A 1 23.80 -7.08 -27.23
CA MET A 1 23.06 -5.98 -26.61
C MET A 1 21.78 -6.43 -25.91
N LYS A 2 20.76 -6.99 -26.59
CA LYS A 2 19.49 -7.43 -25.96
C LYS A 2 19.68 -8.43 -24.81
N LEU A 3 20.56 -9.42 -24.97
CA LEU A 3 20.85 -10.41 -23.93
C LEU A 3 21.49 -9.78 -22.68
N PHE A 4 22.41 -8.84 -22.86
CA PHE A 4 23.04 -8.10 -21.76
C PHE A 4 22.02 -7.31 -20.95
N ILE A 5 21.10 -6.58 -21.63
CA ILE A 5 20.01 -5.85 -20.97
C ILE A 5 19.09 -6.80 -20.21
N ALA A 6 18.72 -7.95 -20.79
CA ALA A 6 17.90 -8.94 -20.11
C ALA A 6 18.56 -9.48 -18.84
N ILE A 7 19.85 -9.81 -18.89
CA ILE A 7 20.62 -10.31 -17.75
C ILE A 7 20.69 -9.25 -16.65
N THR A 8 21.02 -8.01 -16.99
CA THR A 8 21.13 -6.93 -15.99
C THR A 8 19.79 -6.60 -15.34
N LEU A 9 18.67 -6.68 -16.07
CA LEU A 9 17.33 -6.55 -15.51
C LEU A 9 16.99 -7.71 -14.55
N LEU A 10 17.36 -8.94 -14.88
CA LEU A 10 17.19 -10.09 -13.98
C LEU A 10 18.01 -9.92 -12.70
N ILE A 11 19.25 -9.44 -12.82
CA ILE A 11 20.11 -9.13 -11.66
C ILE A 11 19.47 -8.03 -10.82
N LEU A 12 18.95 -6.97 -11.45
CA LEU A 12 18.24 -5.89 -10.75
C LEU A 12 17.07 -6.43 -9.94
N ILE A 13 16.23 -7.27 -10.56
CA ILE A 13 15.08 -7.89 -9.88
C ILE A 13 15.55 -8.75 -8.70
N ALA A 14 16.60 -9.56 -8.88
CA ALA A 14 17.15 -10.39 -7.81
C ALA A 14 17.66 -9.55 -6.63
N LEU A 15 18.33 -8.42 -6.91
CA LEU A 15 18.81 -7.49 -5.88
C LEU A 15 17.66 -6.76 -5.16
N LEU A 16 16.58 -6.42 -5.88
CA LEU A 16 15.37 -5.85 -5.28
C LEU A 16 14.67 -6.83 -4.33
N ILE A 17 14.59 -8.11 -4.73
CA ILE A 17 13.98 -9.17 -3.88
C ILE A 17 14.81 -9.37 -2.60
N GLN A 18 16.14 -9.28 -2.65
CA GLN A 18 16.99 -9.37 -1.47
C GLN A 18 16.76 -8.24 -0.46
N ASN A 19 16.17 -7.12 -0.88
CA ASN A 19 15.85 -5.95 -0.05
C ASN A 19 17.01 -5.40 0.80
N LYS A 20 18.25 -5.65 0.35
CA LYS A 20 19.49 -5.21 1.03
C LYS A 20 19.86 -3.78 0.70
N TYR A 21 19.51 -3.32 -0.50
CA TYR A 21 19.82 -1.98 -1.02
C TYR A 21 18.53 -1.23 -1.36
N ARG A 22 18.55 0.09 -1.22
CA ARG A 22 17.40 0.94 -1.61
C ARG A 22 17.19 0.84 -3.12
N GLY A 23 15.94 0.65 -3.56
CA GLY A 23 15.62 0.55 -4.98
C GLY A 23 16.13 1.74 -5.80
N SER A 24 16.05 2.97 -5.27
CA SER A 24 16.58 4.17 -5.94
C SER A 24 18.06 4.04 -6.31
N ILE A 25 18.91 3.48 -5.43
CA ILE A 25 20.34 3.27 -5.68
C ILE A 25 20.54 2.25 -6.79
N LEU A 26 19.78 1.16 -6.77
CA LEU A 26 19.86 0.09 -7.76
C LEU A 26 19.46 0.58 -9.16
N PHE A 27 18.34 1.31 -9.25
CA PHE A 27 17.87 1.87 -10.53
C PHE A 27 18.81 2.94 -11.08
N THR A 28 19.26 3.87 -10.22
CA THR A 28 20.20 4.93 -10.64
C THR A 28 21.54 4.33 -11.05
N GLY A 29 22.04 3.36 -10.31
CA GLY A 29 23.28 2.65 -10.62
C GLY A 29 23.20 1.94 -11.98
N LEU A 30 22.10 1.21 -12.25
CA LEU A 30 21.91 0.54 -13.54
C LEU A 30 21.80 1.54 -14.69
N ALA A 31 21.04 2.63 -14.51
CA ALA A 31 20.94 3.69 -15.53
C ALA A 31 22.29 4.34 -15.81
N SER A 32 23.09 4.59 -14.76
CA SER A 32 24.44 5.12 -14.91
C SER A 32 25.39 4.15 -15.65
N ILE A 33 25.30 2.86 -15.37
CA ILE A 33 26.05 1.83 -16.10
C ILE A 33 25.68 1.83 -17.59
N TYR A 34 24.39 1.91 -17.90
CA TYR A 34 23.93 1.95 -19.30
C TYR A 34 24.39 3.22 -20.01
N PHE A 35 24.45 4.35 -19.30
CA PHE A 35 24.98 5.61 -19.84
C PHE A 35 26.50 5.50 -20.10
N ILE A 36 27.29 4.97 -19.16
CA ILE A 36 28.75 4.81 -19.31
C ILE A 36 29.10 3.82 -20.43
N LEU A 37 28.27 2.80 -20.65
CA LEU A 37 28.44 1.82 -21.73
C LEU A 37 27.89 2.30 -23.08
N ASP A 38 27.49 3.55 -23.18
CA ASP A 38 26.93 4.18 -24.39
C ASP A 38 25.70 3.44 -24.96
N LEU A 39 24.95 2.77 -24.05
CA LEU A 39 23.68 2.11 -24.39
C LEU A 39 22.50 3.07 -24.38
N ILE A 40 22.64 4.18 -23.65
CA ILE A 40 21.67 5.29 -23.57
C ILE A 40 22.43 6.58 -23.90
N ASN A 41 21.91 7.37 -24.82
CA ASN A 41 22.52 8.67 -25.16
C ASN A 41 22.24 9.70 -24.04
N TYR A 42 23.00 10.80 -24.05
CA TYR A 42 22.89 11.87 -23.05
C TYR A 42 21.48 12.46 -22.97
N ASP A 43 20.85 12.73 -24.12
CA ASP A 43 19.52 13.33 -24.14
C ASP A 43 18.45 12.44 -23.52
N ASP A 44 18.47 11.14 -23.80
CA ASP A 44 17.52 10.19 -23.24
C ASP A 44 17.78 9.96 -21.73
N PHE A 45 19.05 9.96 -21.31
CA PHE A 45 19.40 9.86 -19.90
C PHE A 45 18.86 11.07 -19.12
N VAL A 46 19.11 12.28 -19.59
CA VAL A 46 18.64 13.54 -18.94
C VAL A 46 17.12 13.65 -19.00
N LYS A 47 16.48 13.35 -20.15
CA LYS A 47 15.02 13.34 -20.28
C LYS A 47 14.35 12.39 -19.28
N GLY A 48 15.00 11.29 -18.91
CA GLY A 48 14.51 10.37 -17.88
C GLY A 48 14.33 11.04 -16.51
N PHE A 49 15.14 12.06 -16.17
CA PHE A 49 15.05 12.80 -14.91
C PHE A 49 14.23 14.09 -14.98
N THR A 50 14.07 14.66 -16.17
CA THR A 50 13.42 15.97 -16.39
C THR A 50 12.07 15.85 -17.12
N ASN A 51 11.47 14.66 -17.15
CA ASN A 51 10.22 14.44 -17.84
C ASN A 51 9.05 15.15 -17.11
N ASN A 52 8.29 15.97 -17.83
CA ASN A 52 7.08 16.64 -17.31
C ASN A 52 6.07 15.67 -16.71
N SER A 53 6.02 14.44 -17.20
CA SER A 53 5.15 13.40 -16.66
C SER A 53 5.57 12.96 -15.25
N LEU A 54 6.88 12.96 -14.93
CA LEU A 54 7.38 12.71 -13.59
C LEU A 54 6.99 13.84 -12.64
N LEU A 55 7.08 15.09 -13.06
CA LEU A 55 6.62 16.22 -12.28
C LEU A 55 5.12 16.12 -11.98
N THR A 56 4.31 15.81 -12.99
CA THR A 56 2.86 15.58 -12.83
C THR A 56 2.60 14.46 -11.84
N LEU A 57 3.33 13.34 -11.92
CA LEU A 57 3.22 12.22 -10.99
C LEU A 57 3.54 12.66 -9.55
N VAL A 58 4.63 13.39 -9.34
CA VAL A 58 5.01 13.91 -8.01
C VAL A 58 3.93 14.84 -7.46
N LEU A 59 3.43 15.77 -8.28
CA LEU A 59 2.37 16.70 -7.88
C LEU A 59 1.06 15.96 -7.53
N LEU A 60 0.66 14.96 -8.32
CA LEU A 60 -0.50 14.13 -8.04
C LEU A 60 -0.32 13.30 -6.76
N LEU A 61 0.87 12.76 -6.51
CA LEU A 61 1.17 12.08 -5.25
C LEU A 61 1.04 13.02 -4.06
N LEU A 62 1.50 14.26 -4.16
CA LEU A 62 1.35 15.26 -3.09
C LEU A 62 -0.12 15.60 -2.82
N VAL A 63 -0.93 15.75 -3.88
CA VAL A 63 -2.38 15.95 -3.75
C VAL A 63 -3.03 14.73 -3.08
N THR A 64 -2.68 13.52 -3.52
CA THR A 64 -3.20 12.28 -2.95
C THR A 64 -2.87 12.16 -1.45
N ILE A 65 -1.62 12.43 -1.05
CA ILE A 65 -1.21 12.45 0.37
C ILE A 65 -2.04 13.46 1.18
N SER A 66 -2.37 14.61 0.58
CA SER A 66 -3.21 15.62 1.24
C SER A 66 -4.64 15.12 1.42
N LEU A 67 -5.20 14.41 0.45
CA LEU A 67 -6.51 13.78 0.55
C LEU A 67 -6.56 12.66 1.60
N GLU A 68 -5.49 11.88 1.72
CA GLU A 68 -5.35 10.80 2.72
C GLU A 68 -5.45 11.31 4.16
N ARG A 69 -4.99 12.53 4.42
CA ARG A 69 -5.07 13.18 5.73
C ARG A 69 -6.45 13.74 6.07
N THR A 70 -7.41 13.63 5.17
CA THR A 70 -8.77 14.10 5.44
C THR A 70 -9.56 13.09 6.25
N VAL A 71 -10.48 13.59 7.07
CA VAL A 71 -11.37 12.81 7.96
C VAL A 71 -12.35 11.89 7.19
N LEU A 72 -12.34 11.92 5.86
CA LEU A 72 -13.26 11.16 5.02
C LEU A 72 -13.17 9.65 5.24
N ILE A 73 -11.97 9.11 5.35
CA ILE A 73 -11.78 7.67 5.57
C ILE A 73 -12.31 7.24 6.93
N ASP A 74 -12.09 8.06 7.97
CA ASP A 74 -12.60 7.81 9.32
C ASP A 74 -14.13 7.89 9.38
N TYR A 75 -14.74 8.80 8.61
CA TYR A 75 -16.18 8.90 8.52
C TYR A 75 -16.80 7.64 7.90
N PHE A 76 -16.27 7.16 6.79
CA PHE A 76 -16.73 5.94 6.12
C PHE A 76 -16.50 4.69 6.96
N SER A 77 -15.43 4.65 7.78
CA SER A 77 -15.12 3.49 8.62
C SER A 77 -16.25 3.10 9.57
N LYS A 78 -17.02 4.08 10.06
CA LYS A 78 -18.14 3.88 10.99
C LYS A 78 -19.31 3.13 10.37
N PHE A 79 -19.49 3.21 9.05
CA PHE A 79 -20.60 2.59 8.32
C PHE A 79 -20.29 1.20 7.76
N ILE A 80 -19.02 0.79 7.80
CA ILE A 80 -18.54 -0.43 7.16
C ILE A 80 -19.05 -1.67 7.89
N ILE A 81 -19.00 -1.68 9.23
CA ILE A 81 -19.21 -2.88 10.03
C ILE A 81 -20.68 -3.04 10.39
N SER A 82 -21.24 -4.19 10.05
CA SER A 82 -22.61 -4.61 10.36
C SER A 82 -22.57 -5.95 11.11
N LYS A 83 -23.63 -6.31 11.83
CA LYS A 83 -23.73 -7.62 12.50
C LYS A 83 -23.62 -8.81 11.53
N SER A 84 -24.17 -8.67 10.33
CA SER A 84 -24.10 -9.71 9.29
C SER A 84 -22.80 -9.63 8.51
N TYR A 85 -22.03 -10.71 8.43
CA TYR A 85 -20.77 -10.79 7.68
C TYR A 85 -20.96 -10.49 6.20
N ASN A 86 -22.01 -11.03 5.57
CA ASN A 86 -22.27 -10.78 4.14
C ASN A 86 -22.54 -9.30 3.85
N LYS A 87 -23.32 -8.63 4.71
CA LYS A 87 -23.58 -7.20 4.57
C LYS A 87 -22.32 -6.37 4.82
N THR A 88 -21.53 -6.74 5.82
CA THR A 88 -20.22 -6.12 6.09
C THR A 88 -19.31 -6.26 4.88
N PHE A 89 -19.17 -7.48 4.34
CA PHE A 89 -18.26 -7.78 3.24
C PHE A 89 -18.57 -6.96 1.98
N LEU A 90 -19.84 -6.88 1.58
CA LEU A 90 -20.26 -6.11 0.40
C LEU A 90 -20.08 -4.59 0.61
N LYS A 91 -20.57 -4.06 1.74
CA LYS A 91 -20.38 -2.63 2.07
C LYS A 91 -18.91 -2.27 2.13
N PHE A 92 -18.12 -3.11 2.78
CA PHE A 92 -16.69 -2.97 2.93
C PHE A 92 -16.00 -2.93 1.57
N GLY A 93 -16.30 -3.90 0.70
CA GLY A 93 -15.75 -3.94 -0.65
C GLY A 93 -16.07 -2.67 -1.45
N LEU A 94 -17.33 -2.25 -1.47
CA LEU A 94 -17.75 -1.05 -2.20
C LEU A 94 -17.08 0.22 -1.65
N ILE A 95 -17.06 0.41 -0.33
CA ILE A 95 -16.45 1.60 0.29
C ILE A 95 -14.94 1.62 0.05
N VAL A 96 -14.24 0.50 0.27
CA VAL A 96 -12.80 0.42 0.07
C VAL A 96 -12.43 0.67 -1.39
N MET A 97 -13.13 0.03 -2.34
CA MET A 97 -12.87 0.25 -3.77
C MET A 97 -13.13 1.70 -4.18
N SER A 98 -14.24 2.30 -3.74
CA SER A 98 -14.56 3.69 -4.06
C SER A 98 -13.54 4.66 -3.47
N THR A 99 -13.10 4.44 -2.23
CA THR A 99 -12.09 5.29 -1.59
C THR A 99 -10.73 5.12 -2.26
N SER A 100 -10.34 3.88 -2.56
CA SER A 100 -9.05 3.57 -3.19
C SER A 100 -8.97 3.98 -4.67
N ALA A 101 -10.10 4.26 -5.31
CA ALA A 101 -10.12 4.85 -6.64
C ALA A 101 -9.51 6.26 -6.67
N PHE A 102 -9.50 6.98 -5.53
CA PHE A 102 -8.99 8.35 -5.43
C PHE A 102 -7.87 8.53 -4.42
N ALA A 103 -7.62 7.55 -3.56
CA ALA A 103 -6.58 7.56 -2.55
C ALA A 103 -5.62 6.38 -2.77
N ASN A 104 -4.40 6.53 -2.29
CA ASN A 104 -3.39 5.47 -2.37
C ASN A 104 -3.86 4.20 -1.64
N ASN A 105 -3.72 3.05 -2.29
CA ASN A 105 -4.13 1.75 -1.74
C ASN A 105 -3.56 1.49 -0.34
N THR A 106 -2.26 1.80 -0.15
CA THR A 106 -1.57 1.59 1.14
C THR A 106 -2.17 2.44 2.25
N ALA A 107 -2.51 3.70 1.95
CA ALA A 107 -3.11 4.60 2.93
C ALA A 107 -4.53 4.18 3.30
N VAL A 108 -5.34 3.75 2.33
CA VAL A 108 -6.69 3.20 2.60
C VAL A 108 -6.60 1.97 3.49
N VAL A 109 -5.67 1.05 3.20
CA VAL A 109 -5.43 -0.15 4.01
C VAL A 109 -5.01 0.23 5.43
N ALA A 110 -4.02 1.12 5.57
CA ALA A 110 -3.50 1.54 6.88
C ALA A 110 -4.58 2.22 7.74
N SER A 111 -5.37 3.11 7.15
CA SER A 111 -6.44 3.85 7.85
C SER A 111 -7.56 2.94 8.34
N LEU A 112 -7.93 1.93 7.55
CA LEU A 112 -9.01 1.00 7.93
C LEU A 112 -8.55 -0.15 8.82
N MET A 113 -7.23 -0.38 8.94
CA MET A 113 -6.69 -1.49 9.71
C MET A 113 -7.10 -1.43 11.19
N SER A 114 -7.07 -0.26 11.82
CA SER A 114 -7.46 -0.09 13.22
C SER A 114 -8.95 -0.38 13.42
N THR A 115 -9.81 0.08 12.51
CA THR A 115 -11.25 -0.18 12.53
C THR A 115 -11.55 -1.67 12.44
N ILE A 116 -10.79 -2.41 11.59
CA ILE A 116 -10.94 -3.85 11.44
C ILE A 116 -10.45 -4.59 12.69
N LYS A 117 -9.30 -4.19 13.26
CA LYS A 117 -8.75 -4.83 14.46
C LYS A 117 -9.65 -4.63 15.69
N ASN A 118 -10.27 -3.47 15.82
CA ASN A 118 -11.08 -3.08 16.97
C ASN A 118 -12.58 -3.44 16.82
N ASN A 119 -12.99 -4.08 15.72
CA ASN A 119 -14.37 -4.45 15.54
C ASN A 119 -14.77 -5.66 16.44
N LYS A 120 -16.03 -5.63 16.92
CA LYS A 120 -16.56 -6.65 17.85
C LYS A 120 -17.36 -7.76 17.16
N PHE A 121 -17.60 -7.67 15.85
CA PHE A 121 -18.55 -8.55 15.16
C PHE A 121 -17.88 -9.62 14.30
N HIS A 122 -16.69 -9.35 13.77
CA HIS A 122 -16.03 -10.25 12.84
C HIS A 122 -14.54 -10.36 13.18
N THR A 123 -13.96 -11.55 12.98
CA THR A 123 -12.52 -11.75 13.17
C THR A 123 -11.72 -10.91 12.18
N PRO A 124 -10.68 -10.20 12.62
CA PRO A 124 -9.86 -9.36 11.73
C PRO A 124 -9.28 -10.10 10.54
N SER A 125 -8.90 -11.37 10.69
CA SER A 125 -8.37 -12.23 9.62
C SER A 125 -9.33 -12.37 8.44
N LYS A 126 -10.64 -12.33 8.65
CA LYS A 126 -11.67 -12.40 7.60
C LYS A 126 -11.85 -11.10 6.82
N LEU A 127 -11.31 -9.99 7.30
CA LEU A 127 -11.47 -8.67 6.68
C LEU A 127 -10.14 -8.09 6.17
N LEU A 128 -9.00 -8.41 6.79
CA LEU A 128 -7.70 -7.83 6.43
C LEU A 128 -7.22 -8.26 5.04
N ILE A 129 -7.41 -9.54 4.69
CA ILE A 129 -7.05 -10.04 3.34
C ILE A 129 -7.94 -9.39 2.28
N PRO A 130 -9.29 -9.43 2.40
CA PRO A 130 -10.17 -8.71 1.47
C PRO A 130 -9.90 -7.21 1.38
N LEU A 131 -9.50 -6.55 2.48
CA LEU A 131 -9.14 -5.13 2.48
C LEU A 131 -8.07 -4.83 1.43
N SER A 132 -6.99 -5.61 1.41
CA SER A 132 -5.90 -5.41 0.46
C SER A 132 -6.35 -5.61 -0.98
N TYR A 133 -7.14 -6.66 -1.24
CA TYR A 133 -7.66 -6.91 -2.58
C TYR A 133 -8.65 -5.83 -3.03
N PHE A 134 -9.58 -5.39 -2.18
CA PHE A 134 -10.50 -4.32 -2.52
C PHE A 134 -9.78 -2.98 -2.77
N ALA A 135 -8.73 -2.69 -2.01
CA ALA A 135 -7.93 -1.51 -2.26
C ALA A 135 -7.23 -1.58 -3.63
N ILE A 136 -6.64 -2.71 -3.99
CA ILE A 136 -6.01 -2.92 -5.30
C ILE A 136 -7.04 -2.79 -6.42
N LEU A 137 -8.20 -3.46 -6.29
CA LEU A 137 -9.28 -3.38 -7.27
C LEU A 137 -9.81 -1.96 -7.44
N GLY A 138 -9.96 -1.21 -6.34
CA GLY A 138 -10.32 0.21 -6.37
C GLY A 138 -9.30 1.06 -7.11
N GLY A 139 -8.01 0.82 -6.88
CA GLY A 139 -6.91 1.51 -7.56
C GLY A 139 -6.90 1.35 -9.08
N THR A 140 -7.55 0.32 -9.62
CA THR A 140 -7.67 0.13 -11.09
C THR A 140 -8.76 0.98 -11.74
N LEU A 141 -9.64 1.63 -10.95
CA LEU A 141 -10.81 2.33 -11.48
C LEU A 141 -10.50 3.70 -12.07
N THR A 142 -9.43 4.36 -11.62
CA THR A 142 -9.09 5.70 -12.07
C THR A 142 -7.60 5.85 -12.36
N LEU A 143 -7.26 6.90 -13.11
CA LEU A 143 -5.87 7.26 -13.39
C LEU A 143 -5.07 7.54 -12.12
N VAL A 144 -5.67 8.14 -11.10
CA VAL A 144 -4.99 8.56 -9.85
C VAL A 144 -5.03 7.50 -8.75
N GLY A 145 -5.82 6.45 -8.91
CA GLY A 145 -5.98 5.39 -7.90
C GLY A 145 -4.70 4.59 -7.61
N THR A 146 -3.78 4.54 -8.56
CA THR A 146 -2.47 3.92 -8.34
C THR A 146 -1.37 4.59 -9.19
N SER A 147 -0.15 4.63 -8.64
CA SER A 147 1.01 5.22 -9.31
C SER A 147 1.37 4.52 -10.63
N THR A 148 1.06 3.23 -10.77
CA THR A 148 1.27 2.50 -12.03
C THR A 148 0.42 3.05 -13.17
N ASN A 149 -0.81 3.46 -12.95
CA ASN A 149 -1.67 4.07 -13.97
C ASN A 149 -1.09 5.42 -14.42
N LEU A 150 -0.58 6.22 -13.48
CA LEU A 150 0.11 7.48 -13.79
C LEU A 150 1.38 7.25 -14.60
N LEU A 151 2.14 6.19 -14.27
CA LEU A 151 3.33 5.83 -15.03
C LEU A 151 2.96 5.41 -16.46
N VAL A 152 1.93 4.60 -16.65
CA VAL A 152 1.43 4.23 -17.99
C VAL A 152 1.06 5.49 -18.78
N ASN A 153 0.31 6.43 -18.17
CA ASN A 153 -0.04 7.68 -18.81
C ASN A 153 1.19 8.50 -19.21
N SER A 154 2.25 8.49 -18.39
CA SER A 154 3.50 9.19 -18.74
C SER A 154 4.14 8.63 -20.00
N PHE A 155 4.11 7.32 -20.21
CA PHE A 155 4.58 6.70 -21.45
C PHE A 155 3.69 7.01 -22.65
N VAL A 156 2.36 7.05 -22.46
CA VAL A 156 1.41 7.44 -23.50
C VAL A 156 1.74 8.83 -24.02
N VAL A 157 1.92 9.80 -23.12
CA VAL A 157 2.27 11.18 -23.47
C VAL A 157 3.67 11.27 -24.08
N ALA A 158 4.66 10.54 -23.56
CA ALA A 158 6.02 10.52 -24.09
C ALA A 158 6.11 9.98 -25.53
N ASN A 159 5.15 9.13 -25.93
CA ASN A 159 5.03 8.62 -27.31
C ASN A 159 4.16 9.51 -28.21
N GLY A 160 3.82 10.73 -27.80
CA GLY A 160 3.09 11.70 -28.61
C GLY A 160 1.58 11.50 -28.67
N HIS A 161 1.02 10.67 -27.80
CA HIS A 161 -0.42 10.50 -27.67
C HIS A 161 -1.01 11.48 -26.64
N GLU A 162 -2.31 11.71 -26.71
CA GLU A 162 -3.01 12.53 -25.73
C GLU A 162 -2.97 11.89 -24.33
N SER A 163 -2.90 12.73 -23.30
CA SER A 163 -2.97 12.28 -21.90
C SER A 163 -4.28 11.58 -21.61
N LEU A 164 -4.24 10.45 -20.93
CA LEU A 164 -5.41 9.73 -20.45
C LEU A 164 -6.15 10.60 -19.42
N LYS A 165 -7.48 10.57 -19.48
CA LYS A 165 -8.37 11.23 -18.51
C LYS A 165 -8.52 10.38 -17.25
N ILE A 166 -8.98 11.00 -16.16
CA ILE A 166 -9.12 10.36 -14.86
C ILE A 166 -9.93 9.06 -14.93
N PHE A 167 -10.98 9.03 -15.75
CA PHE A 167 -11.92 7.89 -15.84
C PHE A 167 -11.71 7.00 -17.07
N ASP A 168 -10.65 7.18 -17.86
CA ASP A 168 -10.38 6.29 -19.01
C ASP A 168 -10.09 4.85 -18.55
N PHE A 169 -9.52 4.69 -17.37
CA PHE A 169 -9.32 3.38 -16.74
C PHE A 169 -10.62 2.73 -16.26
N PHE A 170 -11.67 3.51 -16.05
CA PHE A 170 -12.93 3.01 -15.49
C PHE A 170 -13.59 1.94 -16.35
N TYR A 171 -13.53 2.06 -17.68
CA TYR A 171 -14.18 1.12 -18.59
C TYR A 171 -13.68 -0.32 -18.40
N VAL A 172 -12.37 -0.51 -18.23
CA VAL A 172 -11.78 -1.84 -18.00
C VAL A 172 -11.75 -2.16 -16.50
N GLY A 173 -11.36 -1.18 -15.68
CA GLY A 173 -11.23 -1.32 -14.24
C GLY A 173 -12.53 -1.72 -13.55
N PHE A 174 -13.68 -1.22 -14.03
CA PHE A 174 -15.00 -1.60 -13.49
C PHE A 174 -15.27 -3.10 -13.64
N PHE A 175 -15.01 -3.68 -14.79
CA PHE A 175 -15.21 -5.13 -15.00
C PHE A 175 -14.25 -5.93 -14.11
N ILE A 176 -12.98 -5.50 -14.02
CA ILE A 176 -11.99 -6.15 -13.14
C ILE A 176 -12.44 -6.07 -11.68
N ALA A 177 -12.88 -4.91 -11.22
CA ALA A 177 -13.36 -4.69 -9.86
C ALA A 177 -14.62 -5.52 -9.55
N LEU A 178 -15.56 -5.57 -10.50
CA LEU A 178 -16.78 -6.35 -10.37
C LEU A 178 -16.50 -7.84 -10.29
N PHE A 179 -15.73 -8.39 -11.21
CA PHE A 179 -15.33 -9.81 -11.18
C PHE A 179 -14.49 -10.14 -9.94
N GLY A 180 -13.58 -9.24 -9.54
CA GLY A 180 -12.81 -9.38 -8.31
C GLY A 180 -13.70 -9.40 -7.07
N LEU A 181 -14.69 -8.50 -6.96
CA LEU A 181 -15.66 -8.49 -5.86
C LEU A 181 -16.47 -9.79 -5.81
N ILE A 182 -16.96 -10.26 -6.96
CA ILE A 182 -17.71 -11.51 -7.09
C ILE A 182 -16.83 -12.69 -6.64
N THR A 183 -15.60 -12.78 -7.15
CA THR A 183 -14.67 -13.85 -6.79
C THR A 183 -14.39 -13.86 -5.30
N LEU A 184 -14.06 -12.70 -4.70
CA LEU A 184 -13.80 -12.58 -3.28
C LEU A 184 -15.05 -12.90 -2.44
N TYR A 185 -16.24 -12.54 -2.91
CA TYR A 185 -17.48 -12.88 -2.24
C TYR A 185 -17.72 -14.38 -2.19
N PHE A 186 -17.47 -15.11 -3.29
CA PHE A 186 -17.63 -16.57 -3.33
C PHE A 186 -16.50 -17.31 -2.63
N THR A 187 -15.29 -16.75 -2.59
CA THR A 187 -14.13 -17.39 -1.92
C THR A 187 -13.95 -16.99 -0.46
N LYS A 188 -14.79 -16.11 0.08
CA LYS A 188 -14.69 -15.63 1.48
C LYS A 188 -14.74 -16.72 2.54
N PHE A 189 -15.28 -17.91 2.23
CA PHE A 189 -15.29 -19.06 3.14
C PHE A 189 -13.92 -19.70 3.33
N LEU A 190 -12.97 -19.47 2.39
CA LEU A 190 -11.58 -19.92 2.49
C LEU A 190 -10.75 -19.06 3.45
N LEU A 191 -11.28 -17.90 3.86
CA LEU A 191 -10.54 -16.98 4.72
C LEU A 191 -10.40 -17.57 6.14
N PRO A 192 -9.20 -17.52 6.73
CA PRO A 192 -8.95 -18.06 8.05
C PRO A 192 -9.77 -17.33 9.12
N ASP A 193 -10.30 -18.07 10.08
CA ASP A 193 -11.03 -17.53 11.21
C ASP A 193 -10.13 -17.50 12.46
N ASN A 194 -8.99 -16.85 12.34
CA ASN A 194 -8.08 -16.67 13.45
C ASN A 194 -8.61 -15.54 14.34
N LYS A 195 -9.10 -15.87 15.51
CA LYS A 195 -9.33 -14.87 16.55
C LYS A 195 -7.98 -14.18 16.78
N ALA A 196 -7.94 -12.86 16.64
CA ALA A 196 -6.77 -12.13 17.12
C ALA A 196 -6.53 -12.60 18.56
N SER A 197 -5.30 -13.03 18.86
CA SER A 197 -4.93 -13.20 20.27
C SER A 197 -5.27 -11.86 20.93
N ASN A 198 -6.24 -11.89 21.83
CA ASN A 198 -6.72 -10.70 22.49
C ASN A 198 -5.49 -10.01 23.07
N SER A 199 -5.45 -8.67 23.01
CA SER A 199 -4.55 -7.87 23.84
C SER A 199 -4.55 -8.34 25.29
N ASP A 200 -5.66 -8.94 25.74
CA ASP A 200 -5.80 -9.62 27.04
C ASP A 200 -4.80 -10.78 27.26
N ASP A 201 -4.37 -11.48 26.21
CA ASP A 201 -3.33 -12.51 26.35
C ASP A 201 -1.93 -11.90 26.43
N ILE A 202 -1.71 -10.73 25.87
CA ILE A 202 -0.46 -9.96 26.07
C ILE A 202 -0.50 -9.28 27.43
N GLU A 203 -1.64 -8.74 27.86
CA GLU A 203 -1.81 -8.17 29.20
C GLU A 203 -1.66 -9.22 30.31
N LYS A 204 -2.07 -10.47 30.09
CA LYS A 204 -1.83 -11.57 31.02
C LYS A 204 -0.34 -11.91 31.23
N HIS A 205 0.51 -11.54 30.27
CA HIS A 205 1.97 -11.75 30.34
C HIS A 205 2.73 -10.47 30.69
N LEU A 206 2.04 -9.31 30.77
CA LEU A 206 2.60 -8.05 31.23
C LEU A 206 2.26 -7.90 32.72
N ILE A 207 3.26 -7.99 33.58
CA ILE A 207 3.13 -7.67 35.00
C ILE A 207 3.48 -6.19 35.16
N GLU A 208 2.46 -5.40 35.46
CA GLU A 208 2.66 -3.99 35.84
C GLU A 208 3.09 -3.94 37.31
N LEU A 209 4.32 -3.57 37.56
CA LEU A 209 4.86 -3.43 38.92
C LEU A 209 5.01 -1.96 39.26
N LYS A 210 4.39 -1.53 40.34
CA LYS A 210 4.58 -0.19 40.88
C LYS A 210 5.80 -0.18 41.80
N VAL A 211 6.80 0.61 41.47
CA VAL A 211 8.00 0.78 42.30
C VAL A 211 7.61 1.52 43.58
N SER A 212 7.86 0.89 44.72
CA SER A 212 7.61 1.52 46.04
C SER A 212 8.54 2.72 46.25
N THR A 213 8.04 3.73 46.97
CA THR A 213 8.79 4.97 47.24
C THR A 213 10.13 4.76 47.96
N ASN A 214 10.36 3.63 48.61
CA ASN A 214 11.62 3.25 49.28
C ASN A 214 12.44 2.21 48.48
N SER A 215 12.13 1.96 47.21
CA SER A 215 12.83 0.94 46.41
C SER A 215 14.22 1.40 45.99
N LYS A 216 15.19 0.47 46.03
CA LYS A 216 16.55 0.67 45.51
C LYS A 216 16.61 0.87 43.99
N LEU A 217 15.47 0.70 43.30
CA LEU A 217 15.33 0.86 41.84
C LEU A 217 15.16 2.33 41.43
N ILE A 218 14.81 3.21 42.37
CA ILE A 218 14.57 4.63 42.09
C ILE A 218 15.89 5.33 41.73
N GLY A 219 15.85 6.15 40.68
CA GLY A 219 16.99 6.96 40.23
C GLY A 219 18.00 6.25 39.36
N LYS A 220 17.73 4.97 38.99
CA LYS A 220 18.59 4.19 38.11
C LYS A 220 17.84 3.81 36.85
N SER A 221 18.57 3.63 35.72
CA SER A 221 17.97 3.16 34.47
C SER A 221 17.58 1.68 34.55
N VAL A 222 16.72 1.22 33.64
CA VAL A 222 16.31 -0.19 33.51
C VAL A 222 17.53 -1.09 33.33
N LYS A 223 18.55 -0.63 32.64
CA LYS A 223 19.80 -1.33 32.38
C LYS A 223 20.66 -1.42 33.64
N ASP A 224 20.75 -0.35 34.42
CA ASP A 224 21.57 -0.31 35.64
C ASP A 224 20.95 -1.13 36.80
N ASN A 225 19.67 -1.44 36.69
CA ASN A 225 18.93 -2.31 37.60
C ASN A 225 18.84 -3.77 37.13
N ASP A 226 19.50 -4.12 36.01
CA ASP A 226 19.52 -5.46 35.42
C ASP A 226 18.12 -6.07 35.18
N LEU A 227 17.15 -5.19 34.85
CA LEU A 227 15.76 -5.59 34.62
C LEU A 227 15.47 -5.96 33.15
N ARG A 228 16.48 -5.93 32.31
CA ARG A 228 16.39 -6.30 30.89
C ARG A 228 17.67 -7.01 30.47
N ASN A 229 17.56 -8.31 30.18
CA ASN A 229 18.59 -9.07 29.46
C ASN A 229 18.52 -8.79 27.97
#